data_5a95220a430824b47b200f808b4a690e
#
_entry.id   5a95220a430824b47b200f808b4a690e
#
_cell.length_a   1.000
_cell.length_b   1.000
_cell.length_c   1.000
_cell.angle_alpha   90.00
_cell.angle_beta   90.00
_cell.angle_gamma   90.00
#
_symmetry.space_group_name_H-M   'P 1'
#
loop_
_entity.id
_entity.type
_entity.pdbx_description
1 polymer ?
#
loop_
_entity_poly.entity_id
_entity_poly.type
_entity_poly.pdbx_seq_one_letter_code
_entity_poly.pdbx_strand_id
1 'polypeptide(L)'
;MGLTRRAVCNMQVVLACMFAFTHPASAADYYICWLGNAGYSLTGKMTLAASAVSQEVVTEADVTAFEIIGYRNGVRIGGWSLAERTPNTTWLLRFEPETLTFPVGGDFGSLVSQGWNANGKVNDCGTPGFGFNSGNYAQDVCINDTYIRASSIDPDTPLKASLVPYSVDCRAEIPLG
;
A
#
# COMPACT_ATOMS: atom_id res chain seq x y z
N MET A 1 -43.26 -22.36 73.03
CA MET A 1 -42.12 -21.44 72.78
C MET A 1 -41.29 -22.02 71.68
N GLY A 2 -41.46 -21.59 70.40
CA GLY A 2 -40.79 -22.07 69.27
C GLY A 2 -39.97 -20.93 68.61
N LEU A 3 -38.66 -21.04 68.61
CA LEU A 3 -37.77 -20.11 67.91
C LEU A 3 -37.60 -20.55 66.47
N THR A 4 -38.13 -19.77 65.56
CA THR A 4 -37.90 -19.92 64.16
C THR A 4 -36.56 -19.24 63.75
N ARG A 5 -35.56 -20.02 63.40
CA ARG A 5 -34.30 -19.52 62.79
C ARG A 5 -34.55 -19.13 61.32
N ARG A 6 -34.39 -17.87 60.99
CA ARG A 6 -34.37 -17.37 59.61
C ARG A 6 -32.94 -17.63 59.02
N ALA A 7 -32.85 -18.44 58.03
CA ALA A 7 -31.64 -18.58 57.24
C ALA A 7 -31.48 -17.38 56.25
N VAL A 8 -30.41 -16.60 56.41
CA VAL A 8 -30.05 -15.54 55.50
C VAL A 8 -29.16 -16.17 54.42
N CYS A 9 -29.70 -16.25 53.20
CA CYS A 9 -28.96 -16.71 52.04
C CYS A 9 -28.13 -15.54 51.50
N ASN A 10 -26.80 -15.55 51.74
CA ASN A 10 -25.88 -14.60 51.14
C ASN A 10 -25.60 -15.00 49.69
N MET A 11 -26.20 -14.28 48.75
CA MET A 11 -25.94 -14.41 47.32
C MET A 11 -24.72 -13.55 46.99
N GLN A 12 -23.54 -14.19 46.90
CA GLN A 12 -22.34 -13.54 46.40
C GLN A 12 -22.43 -13.44 44.88
N VAL A 13 -22.60 -12.22 44.37
CA VAL A 13 -22.51 -11.91 42.93
C VAL A 13 -21.02 -11.87 42.56
N VAL A 14 -20.54 -12.91 41.90
CA VAL A 14 -19.18 -12.91 41.30
C VAL A 14 -19.23 -12.12 40.02
N LEU A 15 -18.76 -10.88 40.08
CA LEU A 15 -18.58 -10.02 38.90
C LEU A 15 -17.34 -10.48 38.16
N ALA A 16 -17.51 -11.32 37.13
CA ALA A 16 -16.44 -11.72 36.25
C ALA A 16 -16.08 -10.54 35.34
N CYS A 17 -14.99 -9.82 35.65
CA CYS A 17 -14.39 -8.85 34.75
C CYS A 17 -13.79 -9.58 33.54
N MET A 18 -14.49 -9.57 32.40
CA MET A 18 -13.91 -9.97 31.10
C MET A 18 -12.94 -8.88 30.68
N PHE A 19 -11.65 -9.09 30.92
CA PHE A 19 -10.59 -8.30 30.30
C PHE A 19 -10.56 -8.66 28.81
N ALA A 20 -11.17 -7.83 27.98
CA ALA A 20 -10.95 -7.86 26.53
C ALA A 20 -9.49 -7.47 26.28
N PHE A 21 -8.64 -8.44 25.95
CA PHE A 21 -7.29 -8.16 25.46
C PHE A 21 -7.42 -7.50 24.08
N THR A 22 -7.44 -6.18 24.06
CA THR A 22 -7.27 -5.42 22.82
C THR A 22 -5.81 -5.56 22.41
N HIS A 23 -5.56 -6.43 21.44
CA HIS A 23 -4.25 -6.45 20.78
C HIS A 23 -4.10 -5.11 20.05
N PRO A 24 -3.02 -4.36 20.26
CA PRO A 24 -2.78 -3.16 19.47
C PRO A 24 -2.66 -3.59 18.01
N ALA A 25 -3.44 -2.96 17.14
CA ALA A 25 -3.27 -3.17 15.71
C ALA A 25 -1.82 -2.75 15.35
N SER A 26 -1.09 -3.64 14.69
CA SER A 26 0.28 -3.37 14.25
C SER A 26 0.27 -2.74 12.87
N ALA A 27 1.17 -1.81 12.60
CA ALA A 27 1.45 -1.36 11.25
C ALA A 27 1.82 -2.55 10.37
N ALA A 28 1.36 -2.56 9.12
CA ALA A 28 1.61 -3.66 8.20
C ALA A 28 2.41 -3.18 6.98
N ASP A 29 3.39 -3.98 6.59
CA ASP A 29 4.20 -3.76 5.40
C ASP A 29 3.64 -4.54 4.22
N TYR A 30 3.57 -3.88 3.08
CA TYR A 30 3.17 -4.44 1.78
C TYR A 30 4.26 -4.16 0.77
N TYR A 31 4.59 -5.16 -0.03
CA TYR A 31 5.61 -5.07 -1.06
C TYR A 31 4.96 -5.03 -2.43
N ILE A 32 5.50 -4.20 -3.30
CA ILE A 32 4.95 -3.91 -4.61
C ILE A 32 5.96 -4.37 -5.65
N CYS A 33 5.48 -4.95 -6.74
CA CYS A 33 6.28 -5.13 -7.92
C CYS A 33 5.44 -4.93 -9.18
N TRP A 34 5.99 -4.21 -10.13
CA TRP A 34 5.40 -3.96 -11.42
C TRP A 34 6.39 -4.28 -12.53
N LEU A 35 5.92 -4.91 -13.58
CA LEU A 35 6.67 -5.22 -14.79
C LEU A 35 6.09 -4.41 -15.95
N GLY A 36 6.86 -3.44 -16.42
CA GLY A 36 6.56 -2.66 -17.60
C GLY A 36 7.10 -3.29 -18.88
N ASN A 37 6.88 -2.59 -19.98
CA ASN A 37 7.43 -3.00 -21.28
C ASN A 37 8.93 -2.64 -21.40
N ALA A 38 9.63 -3.17 -22.40
CA ALA A 38 11.04 -2.90 -22.77
C ALA A 38 12.04 -3.05 -21.57
N GLY A 39 11.77 -4.01 -20.66
CA GLY A 39 12.64 -4.32 -19.53
C GLY A 39 12.56 -3.32 -18.37
N TYR A 40 11.56 -2.44 -18.37
CA TYR A 40 11.26 -1.59 -17.21
C TYR A 40 10.58 -2.40 -16.13
N SER A 41 10.93 -2.16 -14.89
CA SER A 41 10.26 -2.71 -13.71
C SER A 41 10.37 -1.76 -12.53
N LEU A 42 9.53 -1.99 -11.52
CA LEU A 42 9.53 -1.25 -10.28
C LEU A 42 9.33 -2.23 -9.12
N THR A 43 10.10 -2.04 -8.05
CA THR A 43 9.78 -2.60 -6.74
C THR A 43 9.43 -1.47 -5.78
N GLY A 44 8.63 -1.78 -4.76
CA GLY A 44 8.26 -0.80 -3.74
C GLY A 44 7.92 -1.45 -2.41
N LYS A 45 7.85 -0.60 -1.40
CA LYS A 45 7.37 -0.96 -0.06
C LYS A 45 6.42 0.12 0.43
N MET A 46 5.30 -0.31 0.99
CA MET A 46 4.29 0.53 1.62
C MET A 46 4.05 0.05 3.04
N THR A 47 4.01 0.98 4.00
CA THR A 47 3.60 0.72 5.38
C THR A 47 2.32 1.46 5.67
N LEU A 48 1.29 0.75 6.11
CA LEU A 48 0.02 1.33 6.51
C LEU A 48 -0.03 1.65 8.00
N ALA A 49 -0.79 2.68 8.35
CA ALA A 49 -1.20 2.90 9.73
C ALA A 49 -1.98 1.68 10.24
N ALA A 50 -1.80 1.34 11.51
CA ALA A 50 -2.47 0.18 12.12
C ALA A 50 -4.00 0.21 11.97
N SER A 51 -4.62 1.39 12.04
CA SER A 51 -6.06 1.59 11.85
C SER A 51 -6.55 1.36 10.43
N ALA A 52 -5.65 1.37 9.44
CA ALA A 52 -6.01 1.26 8.03
C ALA A 52 -6.02 -0.19 7.51
N VAL A 53 -5.38 -1.12 8.23
CA VAL A 53 -5.21 -2.53 7.78
C VAL A 53 -6.53 -3.26 7.57
N SER A 54 -7.60 -2.85 8.26
CA SER A 54 -8.94 -3.43 8.17
C SER A 54 -9.93 -2.61 7.33
N GLN A 55 -9.48 -1.55 6.66
CA GLN A 55 -10.33 -0.75 5.78
C GLN A 55 -10.57 -1.50 4.46
N GLU A 56 -11.73 -1.27 3.84
CA GLU A 56 -12.03 -1.81 2.52
C GLU A 56 -11.12 -1.19 1.45
N VAL A 57 -10.96 0.14 1.50
CA VAL A 57 -10.07 0.90 0.62
C VAL A 57 -9.21 1.85 1.44
N VAL A 58 -7.92 1.74 1.27
CA VAL A 58 -6.90 2.62 1.84
C VAL A 58 -6.55 3.72 0.85
N THR A 59 -6.31 4.90 1.36
CA THR A 59 -5.90 6.08 0.57
C THR A 59 -4.51 6.56 0.99
N GLU A 60 -4.01 7.56 0.27
CA GLU A 60 -2.74 8.22 0.59
C GLU A 60 -2.65 8.78 2.02
N ALA A 61 -3.78 9.04 2.68
CA ALA A 61 -3.82 9.54 4.06
C ALA A 61 -3.48 8.46 5.11
N ASP A 62 -3.62 7.20 4.73
CA ASP A 62 -3.45 6.04 5.60
C ASP A 62 -2.03 5.45 5.54
N VAL A 63 -1.21 5.96 4.60
CA VAL A 63 0.16 5.48 4.35
C VAL A 63 1.14 6.23 5.23
N THR A 64 1.89 5.51 6.05
CA THR A 64 2.90 6.08 6.97
C THR A 64 4.31 6.07 6.38
N ALA A 65 4.61 5.13 5.48
CA ALA A 65 5.84 5.10 4.71
C ALA A 65 5.57 4.48 3.33
N PHE A 66 6.28 4.98 2.32
CA PHE A 66 6.20 4.49 0.95
C PHE A 66 7.50 4.76 0.22
N GLU A 67 7.96 3.78 -0.53
CA GLU A 67 9.12 3.93 -1.41
C GLU A 67 8.94 3.09 -2.67
N ILE A 68 9.50 3.58 -3.78
CA ILE A 68 9.59 2.87 -5.05
C ILE A 68 11.00 3.00 -5.63
N ILE A 69 11.46 1.93 -6.27
CA ILE A 69 12.73 1.88 -6.98
C ILE A 69 12.47 1.36 -8.39
N GLY A 70 12.86 2.13 -9.38
CA GLY A 70 12.74 1.77 -10.79
C GLY A 70 13.99 1.12 -11.34
N TYR A 71 13.78 0.17 -12.26
CA TYR A 71 14.85 -0.57 -12.94
C TYR A 71 14.60 -0.61 -14.44
N ARG A 72 15.69 -0.78 -15.20
CA ARG A 72 15.65 -1.18 -16.61
C ARG A 72 16.65 -2.31 -16.84
N ASN A 73 16.16 -3.47 -17.29
CA ASN A 73 16.95 -4.70 -17.43
C ASN A 73 17.71 -5.06 -16.14
N GLY A 74 17.06 -4.89 -14.98
CA GLY A 74 17.63 -5.15 -13.65
C GLY A 74 18.59 -4.08 -13.11
N VAL A 75 18.93 -3.06 -13.90
CA VAL A 75 19.77 -1.93 -13.45
C VAL A 75 18.90 -0.82 -12.89
N ARG A 76 19.21 -0.35 -11.68
CA ARG A 76 18.49 0.76 -11.03
C ARG A 76 18.60 2.05 -11.85
N ILE A 77 17.46 2.69 -12.11
CA ILE A 77 17.36 3.92 -12.92
C ILE A 77 16.82 5.12 -12.14
N GLY A 78 16.27 4.91 -10.94
CA GLY A 78 15.75 5.98 -10.11
C GLY A 78 15.01 5.42 -8.90
N GLY A 79 14.37 6.28 -8.14
CA GLY A 79 13.49 5.96 -7.02
C GLY A 79 12.87 7.21 -6.43
N TRP A 80 11.87 7.01 -5.62
CA TRP A 80 11.20 8.06 -4.86
C TRP A 80 10.67 7.49 -3.55
N SER A 81 10.63 8.31 -2.52
CA SER A 81 10.01 7.96 -1.23
C SER A 81 9.06 9.04 -0.75
N LEU A 82 8.10 8.67 0.08
CA LEU A 82 7.14 9.61 0.68
C LEU A 82 7.83 10.68 1.54
N ALA A 83 9.01 10.39 2.08
CA ALA A 83 9.82 11.34 2.83
C ALA A 83 10.35 12.51 1.95
N GLU A 84 10.41 12.32 0.63
CA GLU A 84 10.83 13.33 -0.35
C GLU A 84 9.66 14.16 -0.88
N ARG A 85 8.43 13.89 -0.40
CA ARG A 85 7.21 14.59 -0.85
C ARG A 85 7.29 16.08 -0.58
N THR A 86 6.92 16.86 -1.59
CA THR A 86 6.73 18.32 -1.53
C THR A 86 5.25 18.67 -1.80
N PRO A 87 4.82 19.91 -1.58
CA PRO A 87 3.46 20.33 -1.96
C PRO A 87 3.11 20.17 -3.45
N ASN A 88 4.12 20.09 -4.32
CA ASN A 88 3.95 19.93 -5.77
C ASN A 88 4.01 18.45 -6.21
N THR A 89 4.34 17.53 -5.31
CA THR A 89 4.43 16.10 -5.64
C THR A 89 3.04 15.53 -5.86
N THR A 90 2.81 14.92 -7.00
CA THR A 90 1.62 14.08 -7.21
C THR A 90 1.72 12.84 -6.34
N TRP A 91 0.77 12.72 -5.42
CA TRP A 91 0.66 11.56 -4.54
C TRP A 91 -0.80 11.14 -4.47
N LEU A 92 -1.13 10.09 -5.21
CA LEU A 92 -2.44 9.46 -5.30
C LEU A 92 -2.28 7.96 -5.14
N LEU A 93 -2.90 7.39 -4.11
CA LEU A 93 -2.84 5.96 -3.81
C LEU A 93 -4.24 5.44 -3.47
N ARG A 94 -4.58 4.29 -4.03
CA ARG A 94 -5.73 3.47 -3.68
C ARG A 94 -5.25 2.04 -3.51
N PHE A 95 -5.65 1.41 -2.42
CA PHE A 95 -5.23 0.04 -2.11
C PHE A 95 -6.33 -0.68 -1.35
N GLU A 96 -6.56 -1.93 -1.68
CA GLU A 96 -7.50 -2.85 -1.05
C GLU A 96 -6.70 -3.90 -0.26
N PRO A 97 -6.59 -3.76 1.07
CA PRO A 97 -5.76 -4.66 1.89
C PRO A 97 -6.22 -6.12 1.87
N GLU A 98 -7.53 -6.38 1.80
CA GLU A 98 -8.09 -7.73 1.80
C GLU A 98 -7.68 -8.53 0.55
N THR A 99 -7.70 -7.87 -0.61
CA THR A 99 -7.38 -8.49 -1.91
C THR A 99 -5.91 -8.30 -2.32
N LEU A 100 -5.15 -7.50 -1.55
CA LEU A 100 -3.79 -7.06 -1.87
C LEU A 100 -3.71 -6.39 -3.25
N THR A 101 -4.72 -5.60 -3.62
CA THR A 101 -4.86 -5.03 -4.96
C THR A 101 -4.75 -3.51 -4.94
N PHE A 102 -4.01 -2.95 -5.88
CA PHE A 102 -4.09 -1.54 -6.24
C PHE A 102 -5.06 -1.40 -7.40
N PRO A 103 -6.24 -0.76 -7.22
CA PRO A 103 -7.18 -0.52 -8.32
C PRO A 103 -6.55 0.31 -9.44
N VAL A 104 -6.73 -0.13 -10.69
CA VAL A 104 -6.11 0.43 -11.90
C VAL A 104 -7.12 0.52 -13.06
N GLY A 105 -6.75 1.16 -14.19
CA GLY A 105 -7.55 1.20 -15.41
C GLY A 105 -8.54 2.35 -15.51
N GLY A 106 -8.72 3.15 -14.45
CA GLY A 106 -9.66 4.29 -14.47
C GLY A 106 -9.02 5.62 -14.81
N ASP A 107 -9.87 6.64 -15.02
CA ASP A 107 -9.43 8.02 -15.23
C ASP A 107 -8.51 8.48 -14.11
N PHE A 108 -7.44 9.17 -14.46
CA PHE A 108 -6.47 9.66 -13.48
C PHE A 108 -7.16 10.58 -12.45
N GLY A 109 -6.91 10.30 -11.17
CA GLY A 109 -7.59 10.97 -10.05
C GLY A 109 -8.85 10.26 -9.56
N SER A 110 -9.31 9.21 -10.23
CA SER A 110 -10.43 8.37 -9.78
C SER A 110 -10.01 7.40 -8.67
N LEU A 111 -10.99 6.62 -8.16
CA LEU A 111 -10.74 5.56 -7.17
C LEU A 111 -9.99 4.35 -7.74
N VAL A 112 -9.83 4.26 -9.06
CA VAL A 112 -9.18 3.17 -9.78
C VAL A 112 -7.97 3.67 -10.57
N SER A 113 -7.16 4.53 -9.95
CA SER A 113 -5.93 5.07 -10.54
C SER A 113 -4.86 5.28 -9.48
N GLN A 114 -3.59 5.31 -9.90
CA GLN A 114 -2.43 5.53 -9.06
C GLN A 114 -1.56 6.65 -9.64
N GLY A 115 -0.94 7.45 -8.75
CA GLY A 115 -0.01 8.50 -9.13
C GLY A 115 1.07 8.65 -8.04
N TRP A 116 2.19 7.92 -8.17
CA TRP A 116 3.27 7.90 -7.20
C TRP A 116 4.44 8.73 -7.72
N ASN A 117 4.52 9.99 -7.27
CA ASN A 117 5.42 11.01 -7.81
C ASN A 117 5.31 11.15 -9.34
N ALA A 118 4.10 10.99 -9.88
CA ALA A 118 3.80 11.16 -11.29
C ALA A 118 2.32 11.49 -11.49
N ASN A 119 2.02 12.54 -12.25
CA ASN A 119 0.66 12.92 -12.62
C ASN A 119 0.15 12.10 -13.81
N GLY A 120 -1.08 12.33 -14.24
CA GLY A 120 -1.67 11.64 -15.39
C GLY A 120 -1.00 11.92 -16.75
N LYS A 121 -0.07 12.91 -16.82
CA LYS A 121 0.78 13.17 -18.00
C LYS A 121 2.18 12.57 -17.85
N VAL A 122 2.49 12.03 -16.67
CA VAL A 122 3.73 11.34 -16.34
C VAL A 122 4.99 12.18 -16.57
N ASN A 123 4.93 13.47 -16.21
CA ASN A 123 5.99 14.44 -16.50
C ASN A 123 6.26 15.42 -15.36
N ASP A 124 6.04 15.01 -14.10
CA ASP A 124 6.22 15.85 -12.90
C ASP A 124 6.98 15.13 -11.78
N CYS A 125 7.81 14.14 -12.13
CA CYS A 125 8.53 13.35 -11.12
C CYS A 125 9.81 14.00 -10.57
N GLY A 126 10.17 15.19 -11.05
CA GLY A 126 11.39 15.91 -10.65
C GLY A 126 12.63 15.53 -11.45
N THR A 127 13.71 16.35 -11.32
CA THR A 127 14.99 16.11 -11.99
C THR A 127 16.15 16.37 -11.03
N PRO A 128 16.86 15.29 -10.55
CA PRO A 128 16.61 13.89 -10.81
C PRO A 128 15.29 13.42 -10.18
N GLY A 129 14.63 12.44 -10.81
CA GLY A 129 13.38 11.93 -10.29
C GLY A 129 12.90 10.64 -10.95
N PHE A 130 12.05 9.91 -10.24
CA PHE A 130 11.37 8.71 -10.70
C PHE A 130 9.94 8.72 -10.16
N GLY A 131 8.98 8.30 -10.97
CA GLY A 131 7.59 8.18 -10.57
C GLY A 131 6.86 7.08 -11.36
N PHE A 132 5.70 6.67 -10.87
CA PHE A 132 4.84 5.68 -11.50
C PHE A 132 3.42 6.23 -11.63
N ASN A 133 2.81 5.95 -12.74
CA ASN A 133 1.43 6.30 -13.05
C ASN A 133 0.63 5.08 -13.49
N SER A 134 -0.62 5.01 -13.06
CA SER A 134 -1.63 4.10 -13.60
C SER A 134 -2.93 4.88 -13.77
N GLY A 135 -3.28 5.16 -15.00
CA GLY A 135 -4.53 5.80 -15.40
C GLY A 135 -5.23 4.95 -16.47
N ASN A 136 -6.19 5.54 -17.18
CA ASN A 136 -7.02 4.87 -18.19
C ASN A 136 -6.31 4.64 -19.54
N TYR A 137 -5.11 5.15 -19.75
CA TYR A 137 -4.34 4.97 -21.00
C TYR A 137 -3.26 3.89 -20.88
N ALA A 138 -2.54 3.88 -19.77
CA ALA A 138 -1.46 2.96 -19.54
C ALA A 138 -1.06 2.93 -18.06
N GLN A 139 -0.23 1.92 -17.72
CA GLN A 139 0.66 1.96 -16.56
C GLN A 139 2.07 2.21 -17.07
N ASP A 140 2.76 3.20 -16.52
CA ASP A 140 4.06 3.66 -17.03
C ASP A 140 4.85 4.45 -15.98
N VAL A 141 6.09 4.81 -16.33
CA VAL A 141 6.97 5.55 -15.43
C VAL A 141 7.38 6.91 -15.99
N CYS A 142 7.65 7.81 -15.06
CA CYS A 142 8.32 9.09 -15.24
C CYS A 142 9.78 8.97 -14.83
N ILE A 143 10.70 9.53 -15.64
CA ILE A 143 12.12 9.67 -15.29
C ILE A 143 12.57 11.08 -15.66
N ASN A 144 13.07 11.83 -14.66
CA ASN A 144 13.56 13.20 -14.85
C ASN A 144 12.54 14.09 -15.59
N ASP A 145 11.33 14.18 -15.06
CA ASP A 145 10.20 14.93 -15.64
C ASP A 145 9.84 14.51 -17.08
N THR A 146 10.13 13.29 -17.44
CA THR A 146 9.88 12.77 -18.80
C THR A 146 9.05 11.50 -18.75
N TYR A 147 7.93 11.50 -19.48
CA TYR A 147 7.14 10.31 -19.77
C TYR A 147 7.93 9.28 -20.57
N ILE A 148 8.01 8.06 -20.07
CA ILE A 148 8.75 6.98 -20.73
C ILE A 148 7.79 6.05 -21.46
N ARG A 149 7.40 6.42 -22.67
CA ARG A 149 6.48 5.64 -23.52
C ARG A 149 6.91 4.17 -23.69
N ALA A 150 8.22 3.90 -23.70
CA ALA A 150 8.73 2.54 -23.83
C ALA A 150 8.40 1.62 -22.64
N SER A 151 8.05 2.20 -21.47
CA SER A 151 7.68 1.44 -20.28
C SER A 151 6.20 1.05 -20.26
N SER A 152 5.35 1.69 -21.08
CA SER A 152 3.90 1.59 -21.01
C SER A 152 3.40 0.18 -21.27
N ILE A 153 2.46 -0.26 -20.42
CA ILE A 153 1.67 -1.50 -20.55
C ILE A 153 0.18 -1.18 -20.46
N ASP A 154 -0.65 -2.19 -20.71
CA ASP A 154 -2.11 -2.09 -20.65
C ASP A 154 -2.57 -1.52 -19.29
N PRO A 155 -3.49 -0.52 -19.28
CA PRO A 155 -3.98 0.12 -18.06
C PRO A 155 -4.67 -0.86 -17.09
N ASP A 156 -5.32 -1.90 -17.61
CA ASP A 156 -6.06 -2.89 -16.82
C ASP A 156 -5.17 -4.04 -16.30
N THR A 157 -3.85 -4.00 -16.58
CA THR A 157 -2.92 -5.01 -16.04
C THR A 157 -3.00 -5.01 -14.51
N PRO A 158 -3.34 -6.15 -13.86
CA PRO A 158 -3.48 -6.21 -12.42
C PRO A 158 -2.20 -5.79 -11.68
N LEU A 159 -2.31 -4.83 -10.76
CA LEU A 159 -1.24 -4.40 -9.89
C LEU A 159 -1.51 -4.91 -8.47
N LYS A 160 -0.67 -5.82 -7.99
CA LYS A 160 -0.86 -6.47 -6.69
C LYS A 160 0.30 -6.22 -5.74
N ALA A 161 -0.01 -6.18 -4.44
CA ALA A 161 0.97 -6.25 -3.38
C ALA A 161 1.22 -7.69 -2.94
N SER A 162 2.27 -7.86 -2.14
CA SER A 162 2.62 -9.09 -1.42
C SER A 162 2.92 -8.75 0.03
N LEU A 163 2.77 -9.72 0.92
CA LEU A 163 3.24 -9.65 2.31
C LEU A 163 4.71 -10.07 2.47
N VAL A 164 5.33 -10.52 1.39
CA VAL A 164 6.75 -10.87 1.35
C VAL A 164 7.45 -10.04 0.27
N PRO A 165 8.74 -9.68 0.46
CA PRO A 165 9.49 -8.91 -0.52
C PRO A 165 9.52 -9.54 -1.90
N TYR A 166 9.69 -8.70 -2.92
CA TYR A 166 9.94 -9.10 -4.30
C TYR A 166 11.39 -8.85 -4.69
N SER A 167 11.94 -9.73 -5.51
CA SER A 167 13.14 -9.45 -6.31
C SER A 167 12.84 -8.43 -7.43
N VAL A 168 13.87 -7.88 -8.04
CA VAL A 168 13.75 -6.86 -9.12
C VAL A 168 13.03 -7.34 -10.37
N ASP A 169 12.88 -8.65 -10.53
CA ASP A 169 12.12 -9.32 -11.61
C ASP A 169 10.75 -9.82 -11.13
N CYS A 170 10.24 -9.27 -10.04
CA CYS A 170 8.93 -9.56 -9.44
C CYS A 170 8.71 -11.01 -8.99
N ARG A 171 9.78 -11.74 -8.68
CA ARG A 171 9.65 -13.01 -8.00
C ARG A 171 9.54 -12.79 -6.49
N ALA A 172 8.61 -13.46 -5.84
CA ALA A 172 8.51 -13.41 -4.38
C ALA A 172 9.77 -14.02 -3.76
N GLU A 173 10.43 -13.28 -2.87
CA GLU A 173 11.56 -13.78 -2.09
C GLU A 173 11.00 -14.58 -0.91
N ILE A 174 10.89 -15.91 -1.07
CA ILE A 174 10.50 -16.80 0.04
C ILE A 174 11.70 -16.89 0.98
N PRO A 175 11.56 -16.51 2.27
CA PRO A 175 12.64 -16.70 3.25
C PRO A 175 12.98 -18.20 3.32
N LEU A 176 14.24 -18.54 3.07
CA LEU A 176 14.74 -19.88 3.34
C LEU A 176 14.77 -20.03 4.87
N GLY A 177 13.82 -20.82 5.40
CA GLY A 177 13.71 -21.15 6.82
C GLY A 177 14.88 -21.99 7.33
#